data_b302d3f29359ba2f08511f3f9c82b0ee
#
_entry.id   b302d3f29359ba2f08511f3f9c82b0ee
#
_cell.length_a   1.000
_cell.length_b   1.000
_cell.length_c   1.000
_cell.angle_alpha   90.00
_cell.angle_beta   90.00
_cell.angle_gamma   90.00
#
_symmetry.space_group_name_H-M   'P 1'
#
loop_
_entity.id
_entity.type
_entity.pdbx_description
1 polymer ?
#
loop_
_entity_poly.entity_id
_entity_poly.type
_entity_poly.pdbx_seq_one_letter_code
_entity_poly.pdbx_strand_id
1 'polypeptide(L)'
;MEFVPCRKCNNGWLYKMTDDGMVAVECECHKKWDHENTVEKTYKHNGFDIRHYNYNPRTYAGTKSVKDKDRIINYVEQFDKNPAVRSLVCYLYGPNGTQKTTMMSWVGHQLLDKGYSVRYMLMNDLVKLLMDAEDFNQEKAEKAKAMVEKLEETDLIIIDEAFDKEKMKLYRSGYQLSYIDSWIRRRVGALNKGIFFVSNVEIKNIEANGLSHSIQDFVEREVVLHNCYLQFLDNYMQSTVKEFDGSLF
;
A
#
# COMPACT_ATOMS: atom_id res chain seq x y z
N MET A 1 -3.37 16.04 -14.28
CA MET A 1 -4.12 16.30 -15.56
C MET A 1 -4.35 17.78 -15.73
N GLU A 2 -4.31 18.28 -16.97
CA GLU A 2 -4.63 19.68 -17.25
C GLU A 2 -6.14 19.92 -17.11
N PHE A 3 -6.52 21.09 -16.53
CA PHE A 3 -7.93 21.41 -16.33
C PHE A 3 -8.59 21.80 -17.67
N VAL A 4 -9.71 21.17 -17.99
CA VAL A 4 -10.53 21.49 -19.16
C VAL A 4 -11.85 22.08 -18.68
N PRO A 5 -12.08 23.41 -18.87
CA PRO A 5 -13.29 24.05 -18.39
C PRO A 5 -14.55 23.58 -19.16
N CYS A 6 -15.67 23.48 -18.48
CA CYS A 6 -16.94 23.19 -19.13
C CYS A 6 -17.46 24.43 -19.90
N ARG A 7 -18.47 24.24 -20.78
CA ARG A 7 -19.07 25.32 -21.57
C ARG A 7 -19.79 26.40 -20.76
N LYS A 8 -20.02 26.16 -19.45
CA LYS A 8 -20.81 27.05 -18.58
C LYS A 8 -19.94 27.98 -17.72
N CYS A 9 -18.65 27.75 -17.63
CA CYS A 9 -17.75 28.50 -16.77
C CYS A 9 -16.61 29.17 -17.56
N ASN A 10 -16.04 30.19 -16.97
CA ASN A 10 -14.81 30.80 -17.45
C ASN A 10 -13.65 30.23 -16.58
N ASN A 11 -12.87 29.33 -17.17
CA ASN A 11 -11.73 28.70 -16.53
C ASN A 11 -11.99 28.19 -15.08
N GLY A 12 -13.14 27.54 -14.89
CA GLY A 12 -13.50 26.97 -13.60
C GLY A 12 -14.34 27.87 -12.69
N TRP A 13 -14.63 29.11 -13.11
CA TRP A 13 -15.38 30.07 -12.30
C TRP A 13 -16.69 30.48 -12.97
N LEU A 14 -17.74 30.59 -12.16
CA LEU A 14 -19.04 31.14 -12.53
C LEU A 14 -19.20 32.49 -11.85
N TYR A 15 -19.65 33.50 -12.60
CA TYR A 15 -19.92 34.82 -12.07
C TYR A 15 -21.42 34.97 -11.85
N LYS A 16 -21.82 35.27 -10.62
CA LYS A 16 -23.23 35.50 -10.23
C LYS A 16 -23.38 36.91 -9.73
N MET A 17 -24.45 37.57 -10.18
CA MET A 17 -24.86 38.86 -9.59
C MET A 17 -25.60 38.57 -8.28
N THR A 18 -25.21 39.26 -7.22
CA THR A 18 -25.90 39.33 -5.92
C THR A 18 -26.26 40.78 -5.63
N ASP A 19 -27.02 41.00 -4.57
CA ASP A 19 -27.41 42.37 -4.16
C ASP A 19 -26.18 43.23 -3.82
N ASP A 20 -25.09 42.61 -3.42
CA ASP A 20 -23.80 43.25 -3.06
C ASP A 20 -22.82 43.37 -4.24
N GLY A 21 -23.21 42.93 -5.46
CA GLY A 21 -22.39 42.97 -6.64
C GLY A 21 -22.07 41.59 -7.28
N MET A 22 -21.08 41.57 -8.15
CA MET A 22 -20.69 40.36 -8.85
C MET A 22 -19.76 39.47 -7.98
N VAL A 23 -20.18 38.22 -7.74
CA VAL A 23 -19.42 37.23 -6.95
C VAL A 23 -18.96 36.06 -7.86
N ALA A 24 -17.67 35.71 -7.77
CA ALA A 24 -17.15 34.53 -8.41
C ALA A 24 -17.42 33.30 -7.55
N VAL A 25 -18.05 32.29 -8.14
CA VAL A 25 -18.35 31.01 -7.50
C VAL A 25 -17.65 29.90 -8.28
N GLU A 26 -17.02 29.00 -7.57
CA GLU A 26 -16.33 27.85 -8.18
C GLU A 26 -17.32 26.93 -8.91
N CYS A 27 -17.01 26.59 -10.16
CA CYS A 27 -17.82 25.68 -10.96
C CYS A 27 -17.64 24.23 -10.52
N GLU A 28 -18.71 23.45 -10.57
CA GLU A 28 -18.65 22.01 -10.22
C GLU A 28 -17.61 21.23 -11.07
N CYS A 29 -17.34 21.63 -12.32
CA CYS A 29 -16.31 21.01 -13.13
C CYS A 29 -14.90 21.26 -12.58
N HIS A 30 -14.65 22.43 -11.97
CA HIS A 30 -13.37 22.73 -11.34
C HIS A 30 -13.22 22.02 -10.00
N LYS A 31 -14.24 22.01 -9.18
CA LYS A 31 -14.26 21.24 -7.93
C LYS A 31 -13.99 19.76 -8.16
N LYS A 32 -14.64 19.18 -9.18
CA LYS A 32 -14.42 17.79 -9.55
C LYS A 32 -12.99 17.52 -10.00
N TRP A 33 -12.46 18.37 -10.88
CA TRP A 33 -11.08 18.27 -11.35
C TRP A 33 -10.05 18.45 -10.22
N ASP A 34 -10.27 19.41 -9.34
CA ASP A 34 -9.38 19.67 -8.20
C ASP A 34 -9.41 18.50 -7.22
N HIS A 35 -10.59 17.94 -6.94
CA HIS A 35 -10.73 16.73 -6.14
C HIS A 35 -9.98 15.56 -6.76
N GLU A 36 -10.23 15.24 -8.04
CA GLU A 36 -9.57 14.14 -8.75
C GLU A 36 -8.04 14.33 -8.81
N ASN A 37 -7.57 15.54 -9.06
CA ASN A 37 -6.16 15.88 -9.12
C ASN A 37 -5.48 15.80 -7.75
N THR A 38 -6.18 16.21 -6.69
CA THR A 38 -5.71 16.09 -5.30
C THR A 38 -5.64 14.62 -4.89
N VAL A 39 -6.66 13.84 -5.20
CA VAL A 39 -6.69 12.38 -4.97
C VAL A 39 -5.53 11.71 -5.69
N GLU A 40 -5.33 11.99 -6.98
CA GLU A 40 -4.22 11.40 -7.76
C GLU A 40 -2.86 11.74 -7.14
N LYS A 41 -2.64 13.00 -6.76
CA LYS A 41 -1.39 13.44 -6.11
C LYS A 41 -1.18 12.76 -4.78
N THR A 42 -2.21 12.70 -3.93
CA THR A 42 -2.16 12.05 -2.63
C THR A 42 -1.84 10.57 -2.78
N TYR A 43 -2.50 9.91 -3.73
CA TYR A 43 -2.31 8.48 -3.98
C TYR A 43 -0.87 8.18 -4.41
N LYS A 44 -0.37 8.89 -5.44
CA LYS A 44 1.01 8.77 -5.91
C LYS A 44 2.04 9.14 -4.84
N HIS A 45 1.78 10.20 -4.08
CA HIS A 45 2.67 10.62 -3.00
C HIS A 45 2.86 9.51 -1.96
N ASN A 46 1.82 8.74 -1.68
CA ASN A 46 1.86 7.63 -0.75
C ASN A 46 2.32 6.29 -1.37
N GLY A 47 2.80 6.31 -2.61
CA GLY A 47 3.40 5.17 -3.30
C GLY A 47 2.41 4.25 -4.02
N PHE A 48 1.13 4.61 -4.10
CA PHE A 48 0.12 3.80 -4.77
C PHE A 48 0.07 4.03 -6.29
N ASP A 49 -0.25 2.98 -7.03
CA ASP A 49 -0.50 3.08 -8.48
C ASP A 49 -1.94 3.50 -8.74
N ILE A 50 -2.12 4.62 -9.43
CA ILE A 50 -3.44 5.17 -9.75
C ILE A 50 -4.32 4.23 -10.58
N ARG A 51 -3.72 3.28 -11.31
CA ARG A 51 -4.47 2.28 -12.08
C ARG A 51 -5.37 1.40 -11.22
N HIS A 52 -5.05 1.26 -9.93
CA HIS A 52 -5.83 0.48 -8.97
C HIS A 52 -6.85 1.29 -8.17
N TYR A 53 -6.94 2.61 -8.42
CA TYR A 53 -7.81 3.51 -7.65
C TYR A 53 -9.28 3.08 -7.63
N ASN A 54 -9.81 2.69 -8.79
CA ASN A 54 -11.24 2.31 -8.93
C ASN A 54 -11.52 0.82 -8.64
N TYR A 55 -10.56 0.08 -8.10
CA TYR A 55 -10.78 -1.32 -7.78
C TYR A 55 -11.84 -1.51 -6.70
N ASN A 56 -12.76 -2.46 -6.95
CA ASN A 56 -13.78 -2.85 -5.98
C ASN A 56 -13.59 -4.32 -5.60
N PRO A 57 -13.18 -4.64 -4.37
CA PRO A 57 -12.94 -6.02 -3.94
C PRO A 57 -14.20 -6.89 -3.95
N ARG A 58 -15.41 -6.29 -3.96
CA ARG A 58 -16.67 -7.03 -4.03
C ARG A 58 -16.89 -7.66 -5.41
N THR A 59 -16.21 -7.16 -6.45
CA THR A 59 -16.23 -7.73 -7.80
C THR A 59 -15.18 -8.82 -8.03
N TYR A 60 -14.42 -9.18 -6.99
CA TYR A 60 -13.43 -10.24 -7.07
C TYR A 60 -14.08 -11.58 -7.40
N ALA A 61 -13.69 -12.18 -8.54
CA ALA A 61 -14.28 -13.39 -9.07
C ALA A 61 -13.63 -14.69 -8.57
N GLY A 62 -12.55 -14.62 -7.79
CA GLY A 62 -11.84 -15.77 -7.25
C GLY A 62 -12.69 -16.55 -6.24
N THR A 63 -12.56 -17.87 -6.24
CA THR A 63 -13.34 -18.77 -5.35
C THR A 63 -12.52 -19.24 -4.15
N LYS A 64 -11.22 -19.41 -4.30
CA LYS A 64 -10.32 -19.94 -3.24
C LYS A 64 -9.97 -18.90 -2.16
N SER A 65 -9.99 -17.63 -2.53
CA SER A 65 -9.52 -16.53 -1.68
C SER A 65 -10.66 -15.66 -1.12
N VAL A 66 -11.92 -16.07 -1.29
CA VAL A 66 -13.10 -15.29 -0.86
C VAL A 66 -13.06 -14.97 0.63
N LYS A 67 -12.75 -15.98 1.45
CA LYS A 67 -12.67 -15.80 2.91
C LYS A 67 -11.63 -14.76 3.31
N ASP A 68 -10.46 -14.80 2.71
CA ASP A 68 -9.36 -13.88 3.05
C ASP A 68 -9.60 -12.47 2.47
N LYS A 69 -10.24 -12.38 1.32
CA LYS A 69 -10.76 -11.11 0.79
C LYS A 69 -11.74 -10.46 1.79
N ASP A 70 -12.71 -11.22 2.30
CA ASP A 70 -13.69 -10.69 3.25
C ASP A 70 -13.04 -10.28 4.58
N ARG A 71 -11.98 -10.96 5.00
CA ARG A 71 -11.17 -10.56 6.17
C ARG A 71 -10.46 -9.22 5.95
N ILE A 72 -9.94 -8.97 4.74
CA ILE A 72 -9.33 -7.68 4.39
C ILE A 72 -10.39 -6.57 4.38
N ILE A 73 -11.58 -6.83 3.83
CA ILE A 73 -12.68 -5.86 3.86
C ILE A 73 -13.04 -5.52 5.31
N ASN A 74 -13.21 -6.54 6.15
CA ASN A 74 -13.50 -6.36 7.58
C ASN A 74 -12.37 -5.61 8.30
N TYR A 75 -11.10 -5.85 7.97
CA TYR A 75 -9.97 -5.09 8.52
C TYR A 75 -10.15 -3.58 8.30
N VAL A 76 -10.49 -3.16 7.07
CA VAL A 76 -10.73 -1.75 6.73
C VAL A 76 -11.95 -1.18 7.49
N GLU A 77 -13.01 -1.97 7.64
CA GLU A 77 -14.22 -1.56 8.37
C GLU A 77 -14.00 -1.44 9.88
N GLN A 78 -13.10 -2.25 10.44
CA GLN A 78 -12.77 -2.24 11.87
C GLN A 78 -11.67 -1.24 12.24
N PHE A 79 -10.94 -0.70 11.26
CA PHE A 79 -9.79 0.16 11.49
C PHE A 79 -10.12 1.41 12.33
N ASP A 80 -11.30 2.00 12.14
CA ASP A 80 -11.79 3.14 12.94
C ASP A 80 -12.27 2.70 14.33
N LYS A 81 -12.91 1.53 14.38
CA LYS A 81 -13.69 1.08 15.54
C LYS A 81 -12.85 0.38 16.59
N ASN A 82 -11.75 -0.26 16.16
CA ASN A 82 -10.92 -1.08 17.03
C ASN A 82 -9.43 -0.69 16.92
N PRO A 83 -8.88 0.04 17.92
CA PRO A 83 -7.47 0.42 17.91
C PRO A 83 -6.49 -0.75 17.78
N ALA A 84 -6.84 -1.94 18.28
CA ALA A 84 -5.99 -3.13 18.16
C ALA A 84 -5.79 -3.59 16.71
N VAL A 85 -6.74 -3.26 15.81
CA VAL A 85 -6.62 -3.59 14.38
C VAL A 85 -5.52 -2.76 13.71
N ARG A 86 -5.22 -1.57 14.22
CA ARG A 86 -4.21 -0.66 13.66
C ARG A 86 -2.77 -1.12 13.89
N SER A 87 -2.56 -2.01 14.86
CA SER A 87 -1.23 -2.54 15.20
C SER A 87 -0.98 -3.96 14.67
N LEU A 88 -1.91 -4.52 13.88
CA LEU A 88 -1.77 -5.87 13.38
C LEU A 88 -0.62 -6.01 12.37
N VAL A 89 0.09 -7.12 12.47
CA VAL A 89 1.01 -7.61 11.45
C VAL A 89 0.25 -8.59 10.57
N CYS A 90 0.01 -8.21 9.32
CA CYS A 90 -0.71 -9.02 8.35
C CYS A 90 0.25 -9.52 7.25
N TYR A 91 0.05 -10.76 6.83
CA TYR A 91 0.82 -11.36 5.75
C TYR A 91 -0.11 -11.84 4.64
N LEU A 92 -0.02 -11.24 3.46
CA LEU A 92 -0.80 -11.60 2.29
C LEU A 92 0.08 -12.36 1.30
N TYR A 93 -0.11 -13.66 1.25
CA TYR A 93 0.61 -14.58 0.38
C TYR A 93 -0.18 -14.95 -0.86
N GLY A 94 0.51 -15.17 -1.95
CA GLY A 94 -0.05 -15.77 -3.15
C GLY A 94 0.88 -15.66 -4.36
N PRO A 95 0.69 -16.49 -5.40
CA PRO A 95 1.43 -16.41 -6.65
C PRO A 95 1.24 -15.06 -7.36
N ASN A 96 2.04 -14.82 -8.40
CA ASN A 96 1.84 -13.67 -9.27
C ASN A 96 0.45 -13.70 -9.94
N GLY A 97 -0.15 -12.53 -10.19
CA GLY A 97 -1.43 -12.42 -10.87
C GLY A 97 -2.66 -12.70 -10.01
N THR A 98 -2.52 -12.85 -8.68
CA THR A 98 -3.65 -13.11 -7.77
C THR A 98 -4.27 -11.84 -7.17
N GLN A 99 -3.98 -10.67 -7.74
CA GLN A 99 -4.54 -9.35 -7.34
C GLN A 99 -4.15 -8.86 -5.94
N LYS A 100 -3.08 -9.36 -5.32
CA LYS A 100 -2.61 -8.91 -4.00
C LYS A 100 -2.34 -7.40 -3.97
N THR A 101 -1.51 -6.91 -4.89
CA THR A 101 -1.16 -5.49 -5.02
C THR A 101 -2.39 -4.62 -5.22
N THR A 102 -3.32 -5.06 -6.08
CA THR A 102 -4.58 -4.35 -6.35
C THR A 102 -5.46 -4.28 -5.10
N MET A 103 -5.57 -5.38 -4.34
CA MET A 103 -6.30 -5.41 -3.07
C MET A 103 -5.68 -4.47 -2.04
N MET A 104 -4.35 -4.45 -1.92
CA MET A 104 -3.67 -3.56 -0.99
C MET A 104 -3.76 -2.08 -1.41
N SER A 105 -3.82 -1.81 -2.70
CA SER A 105 -4.10 -0.46 -3.20
C SER A 105 -5.49 0.01 -2.78
N TRP A 106 -6.50 -0.88 -2.82
CA TRP A 106 -7.83 -0.58 -2.31
C TRP A 106 -7.82 -0.32 -0.79
N VAL A 107 -7.10 -1.13 0.00
CA VAL A 107 -6.95 -0.89 1.45
C VAL A 107 -6.37 0.49 1.71
N GLY A 108 -5.28 0.83 1.01
CA GLY A 108 -4.64 2.13 1.15
C GLY A 108 -5.57 3.29 0.81
N HIS A 109 -6.31 3.18 -0.30
CA HIS A 109 -7.30 4.17 -0.71
C HIS A 109 -8.38 4.39 0.37
N GLN A 110 -8.99 3.30 0.84
CA GLN A 110 -10.06 3.39 1.85
C GLN A 110 -9.58 4.04 3.15
N LEU A 111 -8.35 3.76 3.58
CA LEU A 111 -7.81 4.34 4.80
C LEU A 111 -7.34 5.80 4.60
N LEU A 112 -6.77 6.15 3.45
CA LEU A 112 -6.45 7.54 3.11
C LEU A 112 -7.71 8.42 3.06
N ASP A 113 -8.81 7.93 2.48
CA ASP A 113 -10.09 8.63 2.44
C ASP A 113 -10.69 8.85 3.83
N LYS A 114 -10.40 7.96 4.78
CA LYS A 114 -10.77 8.09 6.18
C LYS A 114 -9.83 9.02 6.98
N GLY A 115 -8.80 9.57 6.34
CA GLY A 115 -7.85 10.50 6.94
C GLY A 115 -6.67 9.86 7.67
N TYR A 116 -6.47 8.54 7.52
CA TYR A 116 -5.29 7.87 8.07
C TYR A 116 -4.07 8.06 7.18
N SER A 117 -2.90 8.06 7.79
CA SER A 117 -1.64 8.05 7.07
C SER A 117 -1.28 6.61 6.66
N VAL A 118 -1.20 6.38 5.35
CA VAL A 118 -0.88 5.06 4.79
C VAL A 118 0.26 5.20 3.79
N ARG A 119 1.25 4.31 3.85
CA ARG A 119 2.35 4.26 2.91
C ARG A 119 2.45 2.90 2.24
N TYR A 120 2.55 2.90 0.92
CA TYR A 120 2.87 1.72 0.12
C TYR A 120 4.32 1.85 -0.38
N MET A 121 5.08 0.76 -0.27
CA MET A 121 6.43 0.70 -0.79
C MET A 121 6.87 -0.74 -1.09
N LEU A 122 7.87 -0.88 -1.94
CA LEU A 122 8.51 -2.16 -2.17
C LEU A 122 9.51 -2.47 -1.04
N MET A 123 9.67 -3.73 -0.71
CA MET A 123 10.66 -4.15 0.30
C MET A 123 12.07 -3.69 -0.04
N ASN A 124 12.45 -3.73 -1.32
CA ASN A 124 13.77 -3.26 -1.77
C ASN A 124 13.97 -1.76 -1.52
N ASP A 125 12.92 -0.95 -1.63
CA ASP A 125 12.99 0.49 -1.37
C ASP A 125 13.12 0.79 0.13
N LEU A 126 12.45 0.00 0.98
CA LEU A 126 12.64 0.06 2.43
C LEU A 126 14.08 -0.29 2.80
N VAL A 127 14.61 -1.39 2.28
CA VAL A 127 16.01 -1.79 2.54
C VAL A 127 16.97 -0.69 2.15
N LYS A 128 16.80 -0.12 0.95
CA LYS A 128 17.62 0.97 0.47
C LYS A 128 17.54 2.19 1.38
N LEU A 129 16.34 2.57 1.81
CA LEU A 129 16.13 3.72 2.69
C LEU A 129 16.80 3.53 4.04
N LEU A 130 16.68 2.33 4.65
CA LEU A 130 17.34 2.00 5.92
C LEU A 130 18.86 2.04 5.78
N MET A 131 19.40 1.59 4.63
CA MET A 131 20.82 1.67 4.34
C MET A 131 21.30 3.09 4.11
N ASP A 132 20.52 3.90 3.39
CA ASP A 132 20.85 5.29 3.14
C ASP A 132 20.85 6.12 4.44
N ALA A 133 20.08 5.72 5.45
CA ALA A 133 20.08 6.34 6.78
C ALA A 133 21.40 6.13 7.56
N GLU A 134 22.18 5.11 7.21
CA GLU A 134 23.48 4.79 7.81
C GLU A 134 24.66 5.13 6.86
N ASP A 135 24.40 5.91 5.80
CA ASP A 135 25.42 6.29 4.82
C ASP A 135 26.47 7.23 5.45
N PHE A 136 27.71 7.11 5.01
CA PHE A 136 28.80 8.02 5.44
C PHE A 136 28.60 9.47 4.95
N ASN A 137 27.85 9.67 3.88
CA ASN A 137 27.46 10.99 3.43
C ASN A 137 26.36 11.55 4.35
N GLN A 138 26.74 12.50 5.19
CA GLN A 138 25.88 13.05 6.24
C GLN A 138 24.58 13.65 5.70
N GLU A 139 24.64 14.42 4.59
CA GLU A 139 23.45 15.03 4.00
C GLU A 139 22.44 13.97 3.53
N LYS A 140 22.96 12.90 2.91
CA LYS A 140 22.14 11.78 2.45
C LYS A 140 21.52 11.01 3.62
N ALA A 141 22.34 10.75 4.65
CA ALA A 141 21.90 10.06 5.86
C ALA A 141 20.82 10.85 6.62
N GLU A 142 20.96 12.16 6.79
CA GLU A 142 19.97 13.01 7.45
C GLU A 142 18.62 13.01 6.71
N LYS A 143 18.64 13.13 5.37
CA LYS A 143 17.42 13.03 4.55
C LYS A 143 16.74 11.68 4.68
N ALA A 144 17.51 10.60 4.67
CA ALA A 144 16.98 9.26 4.81
C ALA A 144 16.42 9.02 6.23
N LYS A 145 17.09 9.47 7.29
CA LYS A 145 16.61 9.40 8.68
C LYS A 145 15.26 10.11 8.83
N ALA A 146 15.14 11.32 8.31
CA ALA A 146 13.87 12.06 8.35
C ALA A 146 12.73 11.31 7.61
N MET A 147 13.05 10.56 6.54
CA MET A 147 12.05 9.71 5.87
C MET A 147 11.71 8.46 6.69
N VAL A 148 12.68 7.83 7.34
CA VAL A 148 12.44 6.70 8.25
C VAL A 148 11.53 7.12 9.40
N GLU A 149 11.78 8.27 10.03
CA GLU A 149 10.94 8.83 11.10
C GLU A 149 9.49 9.04 10.62
N LYS A 150 9.30 9.61 9.43
CA LYS A 150 7.96 9.76 8.85
C LYS A 150 7.27 8.42 8.60
N LEU A 151 8.02 7.38 8.17
CA LEU A 151 7.46 6.04 8.03
C LEU A 151 7.05 5.46 9.39
N GLU A 152 7.83 5.69 10.44
CA GLU A 152 7.52 5.24 11.79
C GLU A 152 6.23 5.88 12.34
N GLU A 153 5.95 7.13 12.00
CA GLU A 153 4.72 7.84 12.38
C GLU A 153 3.47 7.38 11.59
N THR A 154 3.66 6.80 10.41
CA THR A 154 2.56 6.36 9.53
C THR A 154 1.68 5.32 10.21
N ASP A 155 0.35 5.43 10.10
CA ASP A 155 -0.60 4.53 10.75
C ASP A 155 -0.52 3.11 10.20
N LEU A 156 -0.40 2.96 8.88
CA LEU A 156 -0.23 1.67 8.22
C LEU A 156 0.85 1.73 7.15
N ILE A 157 1.75 0.77 7.12
CA ILE A 157 2.67 0.55 6.01
C ILE A 157 2.32 -0.75 5.30
N ILE A 158 2.24 -0.68 3.98
CA ILE A 158 2.08 -1.83 3.09
C ILE A 158 3.41 -2.04 2.38
N ILE A 159 4.03 -3.18 2.62
CA ILE A 159 5.32 -3.56 2.04
C ILE A 159 5.08 -4.67 1.03
N ASP A 160 5.17 -4.34 -0.25
CA ASP A 160 5.00 -5.31 -1.34
C ASP A 160 6.33 -5.92 -1.78
N GLU A 161 6.24 -7.04 -2.49
CA GLU A 161 7.39 -7.87 -2.87
C GLU A 161 8.24 -8.28 -1.66
N ALA A 162 7.57 -8.46 -0.52
CA ALA A 162 8.22 -8.74 0.74
C ALA A 162 8.91 -10.10 0.72
N PHE A 163 10.15 -10.14 1.23
CA PHE A 163 10.93 -11.37 1.46
C PHE A 163 11.27 -12.19 0.20
N ASP A 164 11.13 -11.60 -0.98
CA ASP A 164 11.51 -12.21 -2.26
C ASP A 164 12.98 -11.88 -2.57
N LYS A 165 13.85 -12.88 -2.46
CA LYS A 165 15.30 -12.75 -2.68
C LYS A 165 15.65 -12.22 -4.07
N GLU A 166 14.89 -12.60 -5.09
CA GLU A 166 15.16 -12.17 -6.47
C GLU A 166 14.89 -10.67 -6.68
N LYS A 167 14.01 -10.12 -5.86
CA LYS A 167 13.61 -8.71 -5.91
C LYS A 167 14.36 -7.83 -4.93
N MET A 168 14.96 -8.42 -3.90
CA MET A 168 15.73 -7.70 -2.88
C MET A 168 17.22 -7.71 -3.24
N LYS A 169 17.83 -6.54 -3.35
CA LYS A 169 19.28 -6.39 -3.54
C LYS A 169 20.00 -6.48 -2.20
N LEU A 170 20.23 -7.68 -1.72
CA LEU A 170 20.98 -7.93 -0.50
C LEU A 170 22.49 -8.07 -0.77
N TYR A 171 23.32 -7.45 0.06
CA TYR A 171 24.76 -7.65 0.02
C TYR A 171 25.13 -9.02 0.63
N ARG A 172 26.23 -9.60 0.17
CA ARG A 172 26.70 -10.91 0.65
C ARG A 172 26.95 -10.98 2.16
N SER A 173 27.29 -9.84 2.79
CA SER A 173 27.50 -9.76 4.23
C SER A 173 26.24 -9.95 5.06
N GLY A 174 25.05 -9.79 4.46
CA GLY A 174 23.76 -9.93 5.15
C GLY A 174 23.48 -8.88 6.22
N TYR A 175 24.37 -7.89 6.43
CA TYR A 175 24.22 -6.91 7.50
C TYR A 175 22.93 -6.07 7.37
N GLN A 176 22.41 -5.88 6.16
CA GLN A 176 21.13 -5.24 5.88
C GLN A 176 19.96 -5.92 6.60
N LEU A 177 20.07 -7.24 6.83
CA LEU A 177 19.01 -8.01 7.48
C LEU A 177 18.80 -7.57 8.93
N SER A 178 19.88 -7.15 9.62
CA SER A 178 19.78 -6.64 10.99
C SER A 178 19.03 -5.32 11.07
N TYR A 179 19.18 -4.44 10.07
CA TYR A 179 18.43 -3.18 10.00
C TYR A 179 16.95 -3.43 9.74
N ILE A 180 16.63 -4.34 8.81
CA ILE A 180 15.25 -4.73 8.52
C ILE A 180 14.60 -5.32 9.76
N ASP A 181 15.25 -6.30 10.42
CA ASP A 181 14.74 -6.95 11.63
C ASP A 181 14.51 -5.94 12.75
N SER A 182 15.49 -5.08 13.01
CA SER A 182 15.40 -4.04 14.03
C SER A 182 14.27 -3.05 13.77
N TRP A 183 14.12 -2.62 12.52
CA TRP A 183 13.07 -1.68 12.14
C TRP A 183 11.68 -2.30 12.26
N ILE A 184 11.48 -3.53 11.76
CA ILE A 184 10.19 -4.24 11.88
C ILE A 184 9.80 -4.39 13.36
N ARG A 185 10.73 -4.87 14.22
CA ARG A 185 10.49 -5.05 15.65
C ARG A 185 10.18 -3.74 16.36
N ARG A 186 10.90 -2.67 16.04
CA ARG A 186 10.65 -1.34 16.59
C ARG A 186 9.26 -0.85 16.21
N ARG A 187 8.88 -0.96 14.93
CA ARG A 187 7.58 -0.52 14.46
C ARG A 187 6.43 -1.28 15.13
N VAL A 188 6.52 -2.60 15.19
CA VAL A 188 5.47 -3.44 15.77
C VAL A 188 5.48 -3.37 17.30
N GLY A 189 6.63 -3.58 17.93
CA GLY A 189 6.74 -3.71 19.38
C GLY A 189 6.76 -2.38 20.11
N ALA A 190 7.63 -1.43 19.71
CA ALA A 190 7.80 -0.18 20.43
C ALA A 190 6.78 0.90 20.01
N LEU A 191 6.48 1.01 18.71
CA LEU A 191 5.57 2.02 18.19
C LEU A 191 4.12 1.53 18.09
N ASN A 192 3.88 0.24 18.22
CA ASN A 192 2.56 -0.38 18.13
C ASN A 192 1.81 0.00 16.82
N LYS A 193 2.51 -0.05 15.69
CA LYS A 193 2.03 0.35 14.36
C LYS A 193 1.93 -0.85 13.41
N GLY A 194 0.83 -0.90 12.64
CA GLY A 194 0.55 -2.00 11.73
C GLY A 194 1.48 -2.10 10.51
N ILE A 195 1.66 -3.33 10.04
CA ILE A 195 2.36 -3.65 8.80
C ILE A 195 1.54 -4.68 8.02
N PHE A 196 1.37 -4.45 6.72
CA PHE A 196 0.95 -5.46 5.75
C PHE A 196 2.15 -5.88 4.91
N PHE A 197 2.53 -7.15 5.01
CA PHE A 197 3.47 -7.76 4.09
C PHE A 197 2.72 -8.42 2.94
N VAL A 198 3.09 -8.11 1.71
CA VAL A 198 2.53 -8.71 0.49
C VAL A 198 3.65 -9.48 -0.19
N SER A 199 3.47 -10.79 -0.39
CA SER A 199 4.55 -11.65 -0.82
C SER A 199 4.11 -12.77 -1.76
N ASN A 200 5.06 -13.21 -2.60
CA ASN A 200 4.97 -14.46 -3.36
C ASN A 200 5.64 -15.63 -2.62
N VAL A 201 6.28 -15.34 -1.49
CA VAL A 201 6.97 -16.31 -0.64
C VAL A 201 6.05 -16.72 0.50
N GLU A 202 5.87 -18.02 0.74
CA GLU A 202 5.18 -18.47 1.94
C GLU A 202 5.99 -18.10 3.19
N ILE A 203 5.30 -17.76 4.28
CA ILE A 203 5.94 -17.28 5.51
C ILE A 203 6.99 -18.27 6.05
N LYS A 204 6.73 -19.59 5.97
CA LYS A 204 7.65 -20.65 6.39
C LYS A 204 8.92 -20.77 5.54
N ASN A 205 8.96 -20.09 4.38
CA ASN A 205 10.07 -20.14 3.42
C ASN A 205 10.88 -18.83 3.41
N ILE A 206 10.62 -17.89 4.32
CA ILE A 206 11.33 -16.61 4.38
C ILE A 206 12.83 -16.82 4.58
N GLU A 207 13.24 -17.69 5.51
CA GLU A 207 14.63 -18.02 5.75
C GLU A 207 15.28 -18.71 4.54
N ALA A 208 14.59 -19.67 3.92
CA ALA A 208 15.06 -20.35 2.71
C ALA A 208 15.26 -19.40 1.53
N ASN A 209 14.57 -18.27 1.51
CA ASN A 209 14.75 -17.18 0.55
C ASN A 209 15.90 -16.23 0.93
N GLY A 210 16.74 -16.59 1.89
CA GLY A 210 17.99 -15.89 2.19
C GLY A 210 17.85 -14.74 3.19
N LEU A 211 16.75 -14.69 3.92
CA LEU A 211 16.59 -13.81 5.07
C LEU A 211 17.00 -14.52 6.36
N SER A 212 17.02 -13.81 7.49
CA SER A 212 17.40 -14.42 8.76
C SER A 212 16.22 -15.21 9.35
N HIS A 213 16.54 -16.30 10.05
CA HIS A 213 15.62 -17.05 10.89
C HIS A 213 14.88 -16.14 11.88
N SER A 214 15.58 -15.17 12.44
CA SER A 214 15.02 -14.17 13.37
C SER A 214 13.85 -13.37 12.78
N ILE A 215 13.94 -12.96 11.50
CA ILE A 215 12.85 -12.26 10.80
C ILE A 215 11.68 -13.21 10.58
N GLN A 216 11.95 -14.44 10.12
CA GLN A 216 10.89 -15.43 9.90
C GLN A 216 10.11 -15.70 11.17
N ASP A 217 10.79 -16.06 12.26
CA ASP A 217 10.17 -16.35 13.54
C ASP A 217 9.33 -15.20 14.08
N PHE A 218 9.86 -13.97 13.96
CA PHE A 218 9.13 -12.80 14.44
C PHE A 218 7.85 -12.59 13.63
N VAL A 219 7.96 -12.58 12.30
CA VAL A 219 6.81 -12.33 11.41
C VAL A 219 5.78 -13.44 11.56
N GLU A 220 6.20 -14.72 11.60
CA GLU A 220 5.32 -15.88 11.76
C GLU A 220 4.57 -15.81 13.08
N ARG A 221 5.27 -15.53 14.18
CA ARG A 221 4.66 -15.40 15.51
C ARG A 221 3.60 -14.30 15.55
N GLU A 222 3.90 -13.10 15.06
CA GLU A 222 2.96 -11.98 15.07
C GLU A 222 1.74 -12.26 14.19
N VAL A 223 1.96 -12.82 13.01
CA VAL A 223 0.89 -13.18 12.07
C VAL A 223 -0.03 -14.29 12.62
N VAL A 224 0.55 -15.30 13.27
CA VAL A 224 -0.21 -16.41 13.90
C VAL A 224 -0.98 -15.89 15.11
N LEU A 225 -0.33 -15.11 15.98
CA LEU A 225 -0.94 -14.55 17.19
C LEU A 225 -2.21 -13.76 16.87
N HIS A 226 -2.18 -13.00 15.77
CA HIS A 226 -3.30 -12.16 15.33
C HIS A 226 -4.20 -12.82 14.29
N ASN A 227 -3.92 -14.07 13.91
CA ASN A 227 -4.64 -14.80 12.86
C ASN A 227 -4.71 -13.98 11.55
N CYS A 228 -3.60 -13.35 11.14
CA CYS A 228 -3.53 -12.44 9.99
C CYS A 228 -2.74 -13.03 8.80
N TYR A 229 -2.66 -14.36 8.70
CA TYR A 229 -2.18 -15.02 7.48
C TYR A 229 -3.32 -15.12 6.46
N LEU A 230 -3.13 -14.47 5.32
CA LEU A 230 -4.12 -14.31 4.26
C LEU A 230 -3.56 -14.92 2.96
N GLN A 231 -4.37 -15.66 2.23
CA GLN A 231 -3.94 -16.36 1.04
C GLN A 231 -4.79 -15.98 -0.19
N PHE A 232 -4.13 -15.49 -1.23
CA PHE A 232 -4.73 -15.24 -2.53
C PHE A 232 -4.20 -16.27 -3.54
N LEU A 233 -4.99 -17.31 -3.78
CA LEU A 233 -4.59 -18.48 -4.57
C LEU A 233 -5.26 -18.55 -5.95
N ASP A 234 -6.22 -17.67 -6.24
CA ASP A 234 -6.88 -17.59 -7.53
C ASP A 234 -6.02 -16.81 -8.52
N ASN A 235 -5.59 -17.46 -9.59
CA ASN A 235 -4.85 -16.79 -10.65
C ASN A 235 -5.83 -16.19 -11.68
N TYR A 236 -6.15 -14.92 -11.52
CA TYR A 236 -7.08 -14.19 -12.37
C TYR A 236 -6.59 -14.05 -13.83
N MET A 237 -5.28 -13.96 -14.04
CA MET A 237 -4.71 -13.87 -15.40
C MET A 237 -4.89 -15.15 -16.21
N GLN A 238 -4.94 -16.32 -15.57
CA GLN A 238 -5.18 -17.58 -16.29
C GLN A 238 -6.65 -17.79 -16.65
N SER A 239 -7.59 -17.25 -15.88
CA SER A 239 -9.02 -17.35 -16.20
C SER A 239 -9.42 -16.42 -17.35
N THR A 240 -8.85 -15.23 -17.44
CA THR A 240 -9.12 -14.28 -18.54
C THR A 240 -8.48 -14.69 -19.86
N VAL A 241 -7.33 -15.37 -19.84
CA VAL A 241 -6.68 -15.88 -21.08
C VAL A 241 -7.43 -17.09 -21.66
N LYS A 242 -8.19 -17.84 -20.87
CA LYS A 242 -9.00 -18.96 -21.37
C LYS A 242 -10.31 -18.53 -22.05
N GLU A 243 -10.78 -17.32 -21.80
CA GLU A 243 -11.96 -16.73 -22.46
C GLU A 243 -11.62 -15.93 -23.74
N PHE A 244 -10.33 -15.71 -24.02
CA PHE A 244 -9.89 -15.19 -25.32
C PHE A 244 -9.81 -16.36 -26.31
N ASP A 245 -10.95 -16.82 -26.72
CA ASP A 245 -11.15 -17.61 -27.93
C ASP A 245 -10.68 -16.76 -29.13
N GLY A 246 -9.72 -17.32 -29.91
CA GLY A 246 -9.00 -16.65 -30.98
C GLY A 246 -9.80 -16.22 -32.20
N SER A 247 -11.01 -15.69 -32.02
CA SER A 247 -11.94 -15.27 -33.08
C SER A 247 -11.87 -13.78 -33.46
N LEU A 248 -10.71 -13.14 -33.24
CA LEU A 248 -10.46 -11.74 -33.64
C LEU A 248 -9.21 -11.56 -34.51
N PHE A 249 -8.87 -12.55 -35.36
CA PHE A 249 -7.99 -12.38 -36.50
C PHE A 249 -8.53 -13.13 -37.72
#